data_97ab967fe93c14be322332b5d558b5d5
#
_entry.id   97ab967fe93c14be322332b5d558b5d5
#
_cell.length_a   1.000
_cell.length_b   1.000
_cell.length_c   1.000
_cell.angle_alpha   90.00
_cell.angle_beta   90.00
_cell.angle_gamma   90.00
#
_symmetry.space_group_name_H-M   'P 1'
#
loop_
_entity.id
_entity.type
_entity.pdbx_description
1 polymer ?
#
loop_
_entity_poly.entity_id
_entity_poly.type
_entity_poly.pdbx_seq_one_letter_code
_entity_poly.pdbx_strand_id
1 'polypeptide(L)'
;MAAVLPSSISSYKFSHSLHDNLLSNSTSSTYRSPVGNARKRSVLCFSSKKGKPGFFDVILDYIEGGPKLRKWYGAPDPYAEDGSILEEADKSSEEDEVRDAVLVTDGDNEIGQTIILSLIIKRIRVKALVKDKRAAMESFGTYVESITGDPKDSSFLKKSLRGVRAIICPNEGFLSKVESLKGVQHVVILSQLSVYRASSGVQAIMSSNARNLAEQDESMVVASGIPYTIVRTGVLTNDRGGKPGFSFGKGCTTNGSLSKEDAAFICIEALDVVPEKELIFEVVNGEENISNWKDQFKKLMEQA
;
A
#
# COMPACT_ATOMS: atom_id res chain seq x y z
N MET A 1 9.30 -16.96 58.91
CA MET A 1 8.28 -17.92 58.46
C MET A 1 8.32 -17.92 56.95
N ALA A 2 8.73 -19.03 56.40
CA ALA A 2 8.86 -19.26 54.94
C ALA A 2 7.56 -19.84 54.40
N ALA A 3 7.15 -19.43 53.20
CA ALA A 3 6.18 -20.17 52.39
C ALA A 3 6.47 -19.86 50.91
N VAL A 4 7.08 -20.70 50.29
CA VAL A 4 6.99 -21.73 49.25
C VAL A 4 6.04 -21.34 48.08
N LEU A 5 6.70 -21.22 46.90
CA LEU A 5 6.11 -21.21 45.53
C LEU A 5 5.67 -22.65 45.13
N PRO A 6 4.82 -22.76 44.14
CA PRO A 6 5.07 -23.79 43.14
C PRO A 6 5.09 -23.25 41.69
N SER A 7 6.18 -23.66 41.04
CA SER A 7 6.39 -23.68 39.60
C SER A 7 5.54 -24.77 38.92
N SER A 8 4.93 -24.46 37.78
CA SER A 8 4.60 -25.49 36.80
C SER A 8 4.79 -24.95 35.39
N ILE A 9 5.91 -25.34 34.81
CA ILE A 9 6.22 -25.23 33.39
C ILE A 9 5.51 -26.37 32.66
N SER A 10 4.63 -26.07 31.74
CA SER A 10 4.08 -27.06 30.80
C SER A 10 4.68 -26.84 29.44
N SER A 11 5.62 -27.73 29.09
CA SER A 11 6.24 -27.84 27.78
C SER A 11 5.32 -28.59 26.83
N TYR A 12 4.84 -27.96 25.77
CA TYR A 12 4.24 -28.69 24.65
C TYR A 12 5.30 -29.03 23.61
N LYS A 13 5.62 -30.33 23.51
CA LYS A 13 6.41 -30.91 22.43
C LYS A 13 5.51 -31.08 21.20
N PHE A 14 5.92 -30.50 20.10
CA PHE A 14 5.39 -30.84 18.77
C PHE A 14 6.19 -32.05 18.24
N SER A 15 5.54 -33.17 18.05
CA SER A 15 6.10 -34.33 17.38
C SER A 15 5.72 -34.33 15.90
N HIS A 16 6.73 -34.34 15.05
CA HIS A 16 6.63 -34.67 13.64
C HIS A 16 6.27 -36.15 13.49
N SER A 17 5.25 -36.46 12.73
CA SER A 17 5.00 -37.79 12.19
C SER A 17 5.03 -37.72 10.67
N LEU A 18 6.11 -38.24 10.10
CA LEU A 18 6.23 -38.65 8.71
C LEU A 18 5.53 -39.99 8.58
N HIS A 19 4.59 -40.11 7.66
CA HIS A 19 4.14 -41.41 7.16
C HIS A 19 4.17 -41.41 5.66
N ASP A 20 5.18 -42.12 5.14
CA ASP A 20 5.22 -42.68 3.79
C ASP A 20 4.12 -43.72 3.63
N ASN A 21 3.42 -43.70 2.51
CA ASN A 21 2.84 -44.91 1.95
C ASN A 21 2.88 -44.84 0.43
N LEU A 22 3.71 -45.70 -0.07
CA LEU A 22 3.89 -46.14 -1.45
C LEU A 22 2.78 -47.10 -1.88
N LEU A 23 2.55 -47.15 -3.21
CA LEU A 23 2.06 -48.23 -4.06
C LEU A 23 0.54 -48.46 -4.18
N SER A 24 0.04 -48.15 -5.38
CA SER A 24 -0.66 -49.22 -6.19
C SER A 24 -0.78 -48.84 -7.66
N ASN A 25 -0.12 -49.58 -8.44
CA ASN A 25 -0.45 -50.28 -9.72
C ASN A 25 -1.22 -49.55 -10.81
N SER A 26 -0.46 -49.34 -11.86
CA SER A 26 -0.86 -49.08 -13.23
C SER A 26 -1.24 -50.40 -13.92
N THR A 27 -2.39 -50.49 -14.56
CA THR A 27 -2.64 -51.45 -15.64
C THR A 27 -2.71 -50.69 -16.95
N SER A 28 -1.74 -51.01 -17.80
CA SER A 28 -1.66 -50.57 -19.19
C SER A 28 -2.60 -51.40 -20.03
N SER A 29 -3.45 -50.77 -20.84
CA SER A 29 -4.08 -51.38 -22.00
C SER A 29 -3.66 -50.62 -23.25
N THR A 30 -2.86 -51.30 -24.07
CA THR A 30 -2.43 -50.88 -25.40
C THR A 30 -3.52 -51.18 -26.44
N TYR A 31 -3.96 -50.16 -27.16
CA TYR A 31 -4.55 -50.33 -28.50
C TYR A 31 -3.79 -49.50 -29.51
N ARG A 32 -3.45 -50.19 -30.63
CA ARG A 32 -2.67 -49.70 -31.75
C ARG A 32 -3.56 -49.29 -32.91
N SER A 33 -3.24 -48.11 -33.49
CA SER A 33 -3.21 -47.66 -34.90
C SER A 33 -4.50 -47.05 -35.50
N PRO A 34 -4.44 -46.33 -36.67
CA PRO A 34 -3.29 -45.67 -37.31
C PRO A 34 -3.56 -44.19 -37.75
N VAL A 35 -2.46 -43.49 -38.00
CA VAL A 35 -2.23 -42.37 -38.95
C VAL A 35 -3.33 -41.34 -39.21
N GLY A 36 -3.05 -40.11 -38.78
CA GLY A 36 -3.75 -38.91 -39.21
C GLY A 36 -3.08 -37.67 -38.57
N ASN A 37 -2.34 -36.91 -39.40
CA ASN A 37 -1.69 -35.65 -38.98
C ASN A 37 -2.72 -34.60 -38.53
N ALA A 38 -2.79 -34.35 -37.25
CA ALA A 38 -3.39 -33.12 -36.69
C ALA A 38 -2.67 -32.76 -35.40
N ARG A 39 -1.97 -31.63 -35.41
CA ARG A 39 -1.36 -31.03 -34.21
C ARG A 39 -2.46 -30.73 -33.18
N LYS A 40 -2.67 -31.64 -32.24
CA LYS A 40 -3.48 -31.38 -31.05
C LYS A 40 -2.62 -30.69 -29.99
N ARG A 41 -2.87 -29.41 -29.76
CA ARG A 41 -2.44 -28.74 -28.54
C ARG A 41 -3.20 -29.38 -27.37
N SER A 42 -2.51 -30.11 -26.52
CA SER A 42 -3.07 -30.64 -25.28
C SER A 42 -3.23 -29.48 -24.31
N VAL A 43 -4.47 -29.11 -24.02
CA VAL A 43 -4.81 -28.23 -22.89
C VAL A 43 -4.81 -29.10 -21.65
N LEU A 44 -3.81 -28.94 -20.79
CA LEU A 44 -3.79 -29.57 -19.46
C LEU A 44 -4.75 -28.80 -18.56
N CYS A 45 -5.95 -29.35 -18.36
CA CYS A 45 -6.86 -28.88 -17.32
C CYS A 45 -6.37 -29.41 -15.97
N PHE A 46 -5.73 -28.55 -15.18
CA PHE A 46 -5.50 -28.82 -13.77
C PHE A 46 -6.80 -28.63 -13.00
N SER A 47 -7.41 -29.73 -12.56
CA SER A 47 -8.51 -29.70 -11.59
C SER A 47 -7.91 -29.48 -10.20
N SER A 48 -7.83 -28.24 -9.74
CA SER A 48 -7.45 -27.93 -8.36
C SER A 48 -8.69 -27.96 -7.45
N LYS A 49 -8.56 -28.66 -6.31
CA LYS A 49 -9.57 -28.69 -5.24
C LYS A 49 -9.86 -27.26 -4.77
N LYS A 50 -11.12 -26.85 -4.76
CA LYS A 50 -11.60 -25.54 -4.30
C LYS A 50 -11.32 -25.35 -2.81
N GLY A 51 -10.16 -24.81 -2.46
CA GLY A 51 -9.96 -24.02 -1.24
C GLY A 51 -10.49 -22.61 -1.48
N LYS A 52 -10.97 -21.92 -0.42
CA LYS A 52 -11.34 -20.50 -0.55
C LYS A 52 -10.10 -19.75 -1.05
N PRO A 53 -10.19 -18.96 -2.15
CA PRO A 53 -9.05 -18.23 -2.67
C PRO A 53 -8.50 -17.28 -1.60
N GLY A 54 -7.19 -17.28 -1.41
CA GLY A 54 -6.50 -16.33 -0.55
C GLY A 54 -6.63 -14.90 -1.12
N PHE A 55 -6.41 -13.91 -0.27
CA PHE A 55 -6.44 -12.50 -0.70
C PHE A 55 -5.52 -12.24 -1.92
N PHE A 56 -4.34 -12.84 -1.94
CA PHE A 56 -3.41 -12.75 -3.06
C PHE A 56 -3.91 -13.46 -4.33
N ASP A 57 -4.63 -14.57 -4.20
CA ASP A 57 -5.20 -15.27 -5.36
C ASP A 57 -6.27 -14.41 -6.05
N VAL A 58 -7.06 -13.65 -5.27
CA VAL A 58 -8.06 -12.71 -5.81
C VAL A 58 -7.39 -11.54 -6.53
N ILE A 59 -6.27 -11.03 -5.99
CA ILE A 59 -5.49 -9.95 -6.61
C ILE A 59 -4.85 -10.43 -7.91
N LEU A 60 -4.24 -11.61 -7.91
CA LEU A 60 -3.60 -12.19 -9.10
C LEU A 60 -4.62 -12.46 -10.20
N ASP A 61 -5.79 -13.01 -9.87
CA ASP A 61 -6.88 -13.25 -10.83
C ASP A 61 -7.40 -11.93 -11.45
N TYR A 62 -7.47 -10.87 -10.65
CA TYR A 62 -7.82 -9.52 -11.11
C TYR A 62 -6.73 -8.95 -12.05
N ILE A 63 -5.45 -9.11 -11.71
CA ILE A 63 -4.31 -8.65 -12.52
C ILE A 63 -4.20 -9.44 -13.82
N GLU A 64 -4.38 -10.77 -13.80
CA GLU A 64 -4.39 -11.60 -15.00
C GLU A 64 -5.55 -11.28 -15.96
N GLY A 65 -6.70 -10.86 -15.45
CA GLY A 65 -7.85 -10.42 -16.24
C GLY A 65 -7.63 -9.10 -16.98
N GLY A 66 -6.80 -8.19 -16.46
CA GLY A 66 -6.62 -6.83 -16.96
C GLY A 66 -6.10 -6.70 -18.40
N PRO A 67 -5.05 -7.42 -18.80
CA PRO A 67 -4.54 -7.39 -20.18
C PRO A 67 -5.55 -7.92 -21.21
N LYS A 68 -6.36 -8.92 -20.83
CA LYS A 68 -7.40 -9.49 -21.70
C LYS A 68 -8.56 -8.51 -21.92
N LEU A 69 -8.93 -7.74 -20.88
CA LEU A 69 -9.95 -6.71 -20.99
C LEU A 69 -9.52 -5.56 -21.90
N ARG A 70 -8.26 -5.12 -21.84
CA ARG A 70 -7.74 -4.08 -22.76
C ARG A 70 -7.84 -4.51 -24.23
N LYS A 71 -7.47 -5.74 -24.53
CA LYS A 71 -7.56 -6.29 -25.90
C LYS A 71 -9.00 -6.38 -26.38
N TRP A 72 -9.95 -6.65 -25.49
CA TRP A 72 -11.37 -6.69 -25.83
C TRP A 72 -11.96 -5.31 -26.10
N TYR A 73 -11.56 -4.28 -25.34
CA TYR A 73 -12.04 -2.90 -25.53
C TYR A 73 -11.28 -2.13 -26.61
N GLY A 74 -10.38 -2.77 -27.38
CA GLY A 74 -9.70 -2.17 -28.52
C GLY A 74 -8.71 -1.05 -28.15
N ALA A 75 -8.22 -1.02 -26.92
CA ALA A 75 -7.16 -0.10 -26.53
C ALA A 75 -5.86 -0.45 -27.25
N PRO A 76 -5.11 0.52 -27.82
CA PRO A 76 -3.84 0.27 -28.48
C PRO A 76 -2.84 -0.33 -27.49
N ASP A 77 -2.06 -1.32 -27.95
CA ASP A 77 -0.98 -1.90 -27.16
C ASP A 77 0.09 -0.81 -26.87
N PRO A 78 0.49 -0.59 -25.63
CA PRO A 78 1.47 0.46 -25.28
C PRO A 78 2.91 0.14 -25.70
N TYR A 79 3.14 -1.01 -26.33
CA TYR A 79 4.44 -1.42 -26.82
C TYR A 79 4.40 -1.61 -28.35
N ALA A 80 5.00 -0.67 -29.06
CA ALA A 80 5.41 -0.93 -30.46
C ALA A 80 6.61 -1.90 -30.43
N GLU A 81 6.62 -2.87 -31.35
CA GLU A 81 7.65 -3.94 -31.44
C GLU A 81 9.08 -3.46 -31.71
N ASP A 82 9.33 -2.18 -31.86
CA ASP A 82 10.64 -1.65 -32.25
C ASP A 82 11.41 -0.87 -31.15
N GLY A 83 10.99 -0.98 -29.91
CA GLY A 83 11.78 -0.49 -28.76
C GLY A 83 12.03 1.02 -28.71
N SER A 84 11.44 1.83 -29.58
CA SER A 84 11.52 3.27 -29.50
C SER A 84 10.46 3.78 -28.52
N ILE A 85 10.93 4.31 -27.40
CA ILE A 85 10.13 5.10 -26.48
C ILE A 85 9.76 6.37 -27.24
N LEU A 86 8.52 6.46 -27.74
CA LEU A 86 7.99 7.74 -28.19
C LEU A 86 7.88 8.64 -26.96
N GLU A 87 8.88 9.51 -26.78
CA GLU A 87 8.74 10.69 -25.96
C GLU A 87 7.68 11.58 -26.64
N GLU A 88 6.42 11.40 -26.25
CA GLU A 88 5.38 12.34 -26.61
C GLU A 88 5.77 13.71 -26.03
N ALA A 89 6.14 14.62 -26.95
CA ALA A 89 6.45 15.99 -26.65
C ALA A 89 5.24 16.65 -25.99
N ASP A 90 5.39 16.89 -24.72
CA ASP A 90 4.43 17.52 -23.80
C ASP A 90 4.16 18.97 -24.22
N LYS A 91 3.08 19.17 -24.97
CA LYS A 91 2.48 20.46 -25.26
C LYS A 91 0.97 20.42 -25.04
N SER A 92 0.53 20.06 -23.85
CA SER A 92 -0.84 20.34 -23.43
C SER A 92 -0.82 21.46 -22.38
N SER A 93 -1.62 22.49 -22.62
CA SER A 93 -1.86 23.60 -21.69
C SER A 93 -2.30 23.05 -20.34
N GLU A 94 -1.73 23.56 -19.25
CA GLU A 94 -1.92 23.10 -17.86
C GLU A 94 -3.38 23.21 -17.35
N GLU A 95 -4.30 23.79 -18.13
CA GLU A 95 -5.64 24.20 -17.65
C GLU A 95 -6.75 23.15 -17.82
N ASP A 96 -6.56 22.11 -18.65
CA ASP A 96 -7.61 21.12 -18.96
C ASP A 96 -7.30 19.68 -18.52
N GLU A 97 -6.30 19.47 -17.67
CA GLU A 97 -5.93 18.12 -17.25
C GLU A 97 -6.88 17.57 -16.18
N VAL A 98 -7.54 16.45 -16.50
CA VAL A 98 -8.40 15.73 -15.53
C VAL A 98 -7.55 15.26 -14.35
N ARG A 99 -7.87 15.75 -13.15
CA ARG A 99 -7.19 15.38 -11.91
C ARG A 99 -7.98 14.31 -11.17
N ASP A 100 -7.65 13.07 -11.40
CA ASP A 100 -8.33 11.89 -10.84
C ASP A 100 -7.37 10.90 -10.14
N ALA A 101 -6.07 11.08 -10.33
CA ALA A 101 -5.07 10.17 -9.78
C ALA A 101 -4.75 10.45 -8.30
N VAL A 102 -4.41 9.39 -7.58
CA VAL A 102 -3.81 9.45 -6.24
C VAL A 102 -2.32 9.12 -6.35
N LEU A 103 -1.46 10.01 -5.85
CA LEU A 103 -0.02 9.80 -5.78
C LEU A 103 0.36 9.15 -4.46
N VAL A 104 1.06 8.01 -4.53
CA VAL A 104 1.72 7.38 -3.37
C VAL A 104 3.21 7.69 -3.45
N THR A 105 3.77 8.36 -2.44
CA THR A 105 5.12 8.94 -2.51
C THR A 105 6.26 7.95 -2.23
N ASP A 106 5.96 6.75 -1.75
CA ASP A 106 6.91 5.64 -1.57
C ASP A 106 6.21 4.31 -1.86
N GLY A 107 6.26 3.88 -3.11
CA GLY A 107 5.67 2.63 -3.55
C GLY A 107 6.54 1.39 -3.28
N ASP A 108 7.78 1.57 -2.85
CA ASP A 108 8.69 0.46 -2.54
C ASP A 108 8.55 -0.04 -1.10
N ASN A 109 7.99 0.77 -0.21
CA ASN A 109 7.76 0.40 1.19
C ASN A 109 6.54 -0.50 1.33
N GLU A 110 6.54 -1.40 2.32
CA GLU A 110 5.43 -2.32 2.64
C GLU A 110 4.08 -1.59 2.81
N ILE A 111 4.07 -0.45 3.50
CA ILE A 111 2.85 0.37 3.67
C ILE A 111 2.42 0.96 2.33
N GLY A 112 3.35 1.52 1.57
CA GLY A 112 3.08 2.06 0.23
C GLY A 112 2.54 1.01 -0.73
N GLN A 113 3.12 -0.19 -0.73
CA GLN A 113 2.63 -1.32 -1.53
C GLN A 113 1.21 -1.71 -1.12
N THR A 114 0.92 -1.80 0.18
CA THR A 114 -0.42 -2.12 0.70
C THR A 114 -1.44 -1.05 0.29
N ILE A 115 -1.06 0.23 0.34
CA ILE A 115 -1.88 1.36 -0.12
C ILE A 115 -2.16 1.23 -1.63
N ILE A 116 -1.12 1.00 -2.44
CA ILE A 116 -1.25 0.87 -3.90
C ILE A 116 -2.22 -0.27 -4.25
N LEU A 117 -2.03 -1.46 -3.68
CA LEU A 117 -2.89 -2.62 -3.92
C LEU A 117 -4.35 -2.33 -3.55
N SER A 118 -4.57 -1.68 -2.42
CA SER A 118 -5.93 -1.32 -1.97
C SER A 118 -6.59 -0.27 -2.87
N LEU A 119 -5.83 0.70 -3.39
CA LEU A 119 -6.32 1.69 -4.34
C LEU A 119 -6.68 1.04 -5.70
N ILE A 120 -5.90 0.05 -6.15
CA ILE A 120 -6.22 -0.75 -7.35
C ILE A 120 -7.55 -1.48 -7.16
N ILE A 121 -7.76 -2.12 -6.01
CA ILE A 121 -9.03 -2.81 -5.68
C ILE A 121 -10.21 -1.83 -5.68
N LYS A 122 -10.02 -0.62 -5.15
CA LYS A 122 -11.01 0.47 -5.18
C LYS A 122 -11.18 1.09 -6.60
N ARG A 123 -10.42 0.63 -7.61
CA ARG A 123 -10.42 1.15 -9.00
C ARG A 123 -10.07 2.63 -9.09
N ILE A 124 -9.21 3.10 -8.22
CA ILE A 124 -8.69 4.45 -8.22
C ILE A 124 -7.44 4.48 -9.10
N ARG A 125 -7.29 5.50 -9.94
CA ARG A 125 -6.08 5.71 -10.72
C ARG A 125 -4.91 6.03 -9.80
N VAL A 126 -3.84 5.24 -9.88
CA VAL A 126 -2.68 5.33 -8.98
C VAL A 126 -1.44 5.76 -9.75
N LYS A 127 -0.76 6.76 -9.22
CA LYS A 127 0.62 7.09 -9.52
C LYS A 127 1.49 6.70 -8.33
N ALA A 128 2.64 6.10 -8.55
CA ALA A 128 3.53 5.71 -7.47
C ALA A 128 4.97 6.15 -7.75
N LEU A 129 5.58 6.83 -6.79
CA LEU A 129 7.02 7.06 -6.82
C LEU A 129 7.70 5.79 -6.36
N VAL A 130 8.59 5.26 -7.21
CA VAL A 130 9.30 4.00 -6.99
C VAL A 130 10.78 4.19 -7.38
N LYS A 131 11.65 3.39 -6.79
CA LYS A 131 13.08 3.39 -7.11
C LYS A 131 13.37 2.60 -8.39
N ASP A 132 12.68 1.45 -8.54
CA ASP A 132 12.82 0.58 -9.70
C ASP A 132 11.46 0.39 -10.39
N LYS A 133 11.34 0.98 -11.59
CA LYS A 133 10.14 0.88 -12.42
C LYS A 133 9.85 -0.55 -12.87
N ARG A 134 10.90 -1.36 -13.07
CA ARG A 134 10.76 -2.75 -13.51
C ARG A 134 10.16 -3.62 -12.41
N ALA A 135 10.70 -3.52 -11.20
CA ALA A 135 10.15 -4.22 -10.03
C ALA A 135 8.70 -3.80 -9.74
N ALA A 136 8.40 -2.51 -9.88
CA ALA A 136 7.04 -2.00 -9.72
C ALA A 136 6.09 -2.53 -10.81
N MET A 137 6.57 -2.65 -12.07
CA MET A 137 5.78 -3.22 -13.16
C MET A 137 5.51 -4.72 -12.94
N GLU A 138 6.47 -5.46 -12.40
CA GLU A 138 6.30 -6.88 -12.03
C GLU A 138 5.28 -7.05 -10.89
N SER A 139 5.28 -6.12 -9.92
CA SER A 139 4.41 -6.17 -8.73
C SER A 139 2.99 -5.68 -9.01
N PHE A 140 2.83 -4.58 -9.75
CA PHE A 140 1.55 -3.88 -9.92
C PHE A 140 1.02 -3.89 -11.36
N GLY A 141 1.82 -4.40 -12.31
CA GLY A 141 1.46 -4.39 -13.72
C GLY A 141 1.23 -2.98 -14.28
N THR A 142 0.32 -2.87 -15.22
CA THR A 142 -0.06 -1.60 -15.86
C THR A 142 -1.15 -0.83 -15.11
N TYR A 143 -1.56 -1.29 -13.92
CA TYR A 143 -2.58 -0.62 -13.12
C TYR A 143 -2.05 0.63 -12.41
N VAL A 144 -0.72 0.73 -12.30
CA VAL A 144 -0.04 1.82 -11.61
C VAL A 144 0.86 2.55 -12.58
N GLU A 145 0.75 3.86 -12.64
CA GLU A 145 1.72 4.71 -13.31
C GLU A 145 2.95 4.84 -12.40
N SER A 146 3.94 3.96 -12.64
CA SER A 146 5.19 3.94 -11.86
C SER A 146 6.14 5.02 -12.35
N ILE A 147 6.53 5.93 -11.46
CA ILE A 147 7.36 7.11 -11.75
C ILE A 147 8.68 6.98 -11.00
N THR A 148 9.80 7.08 -11.73
CA THR A 148 11.15 7.04 -11.17
C THR A 148 11.87 8.34 -11.47
N GLY A 149 12.61 8.87 -10.50
CA GLY A 149 13.39 10.09 -10.67
C GLY A 149 14.00 10.58 -9.36
N ASP A 150 14.76 11.66 -9.42
CA ASP A 150 15.36 12.27 -8.24
C ASP A 150 14.32 13.19 -7.56
N PRO A 151 13.96 12.94 -6.29
CA PRO A 151 13.07 13.82 -5.54
C PRO A 151 13.63 15.24 -5.30
N LYS A 152 14.90 15.50 -5.65
CA LYS A 152 15.49 16.85 -5.59
C LYS A 152 15.28 17.64 -6.88
N ASP A 153 14.86 16.98 -7.96
CA ASP A 153 14.58 17.64 -9.22
C ASP A 153 13.17 18.23 -9.23
N SER A 154 13.06 19.54 -9.25
CA SER A 154 11.79 20.25 -9.25
C SER A 154 10.97 19.97 -10.52
N SER A 155 11.58 19.71 -11.66
CA SER A 155 10.90 19.33 -12.89
C SER A 155 10.29 17.95 -12.79
N PHE A 156 11.00 17.00 -12.19
CA PHE A 156 10.48 15.67 -11.85
C PHE A 156 9.28 15.74 -10.91
N LEU A 157 9.37 16.54 -9.84
CA LEU A 157 8.28 16.71 -8.89
C LEU A 157 7.03 17.32 -9.55
N LYS A 158 7.19 18.35 -10.40
CA LYS A 158 6.08 18.93 -11.17
C LYS A 158 5.43 17.89 -12.09
N LYS A 159 6.22 17.07 -12.78
CA LYS A 159 5.72 16.00 -13.65
C LYS A 159 4.96 14.92 -12.85
N SER A 160 5.46 14.53 -11.67
CA SER A 160 4.82 13.52 -10.83
C SER A 160 3.46 13.98 -10.29
N LEU A 161 3.28 15.29 -10.08
CA LEU A 161 2.04 15.90 -9.58
C LEU A 161 0.99 16.18 -10.66
N ARG A 162 1.32 15.97 -11.95
CA ARG A 162 0.36 16.17 -13.03
C ARG A 162 -0.82 15.20 -12.91
N GLY A 163 -2.07 15.70 -13.05
CA GLY A 163 -3.28 14.89 -12.96
C GLY A 163 -3.56 14.31 -11.57
N VAL A 164 -2.80 14.73 -10.54
CA VAL A 164 -2.97 14.26 -9.17
C VAL A 164 -4.03 15.09 -8.44
N ARG A 165 -5.05 14.40 -7.89
CA ARG A 165 -6.06 15.00 -7.01
C ARG A 165 -5.71 14.90 -5.54
N ALA A 166 -5.03 13.81 -5.14
CA ALA A 166 -4.67 13.59 -3.75
C ALA A 166 -3.31 12.90 -3.63
N ILE A 167 -2.63 13.13 -2.52
CA ILE A 167 -1.32 12.55 -2.21
C ILE A 167 -1.42 11.75 -0.92
N ILE A 168 -0.84 10.55 -0.90
CA ILE A 168 -0.61 9.80 0.34
C ILE A 168 0.90 9.68 0.54
N CYS A 169 1.37 10.17 1.69
CA CYS A 169 2.76 10.07 2.12
C CYS A 169 2.87 9.01 3.22
N PRO A 170 3.25 7.76 2.88
CA PRO A 170 3.44 6.70 3.87
C PRO A 170 4.73 6.87 4.69
N ASN A 171 5.64 7.72 4.25
CA ASN A 171 6.92 8.04 4.88
C ASN A 171 7.20 9.53 4.82
N GLU A 172 8.13 9.98 5.66
CA GLU A 172 8.58 11.37 5.76
C GLU A 172 9.56 11.75 4.63
N GLY A 173 9.68 13.05 4.36
CA GLY A 173 10.73 13.65 3.52
C GLY A 173 10.37 13.81 2.05
N PHE A 174 9.10 13.75 1.69
CA PHE A 174 8.63 14.06 0.34
C PHE A 174 8.15 15.51 0.23
N LEU A 175 7.23 15.95 1.09
CA LEU A 175 6.56 17.25 0.97
C LEU A 175 7.53 18.41 1.15
N SER A 176 8.53 18.26 2.02
CA SER A 176 9.59 19.25 2.23
C SER A 176 10.41 19.58 0.98
N LYS A 177 10.32 18.76 -0.07
CA LYS A 177 11.02 18.97 -1.36
C LYS A 177 10.11 19.55 -2.44
N VAL A 178 8.81 19.59 -2.19
CA VAL A 178 7.81 20.05 -3.17
C VAL A 178 7.65 21.57 -3.06
N GLU A 179 7.94 22.28 -4.14
CA GLU A 179 7.79 23.74 -4.18
C GLU A 179 6.33 24.20 -4.22
N SER A 180 5.45 23.40 -4.83
CA SER A 180 4.04 23.75 -5.01
C SER A 180 3.17 22.51 -5.14
N LEU A 181 2.06 22.51 -4.42
CA LEU A 181 1.01 21.50 -4.47
C LEU A 181 -0.21 21.97 -5.28
N LYS A 182 -0.01 22.90 -6.22
CA LYS A 182 -1.11 23.49 -7.02
C LYS A 182 -1.96 22.41 -7.68
N GLY A 183 -3.28 22.46 -7.43
CA GLY A 183 -4.27 21.56 -7.99
C GLY A 183 -4.47 20.25 -7.22
N VAL A 184 -3.67 19.97 -6.20
CA VAL A 184 -3.94 18.89 -5.23
C VAL A 184 -5.07 19.33 -4.32
N GLN A 185 -6.02 18.43 -4.08
CA GLN A 185 -7.22 18.71 -3.28
C GLN A 185 -7.15 18.14 -1.86
N HIS A 186 -6.30 17.14 -1.63
CA HIS A 186 -6.14 16.50 -0.33
C HIS A 186 -4.77 15.87 -0.17
N VAL A 187 -4.16 16.03 1.01
CA VAL A 187 -2.90 15.38 1.37
C VAL A 187 -3.10 14.54 2.63
N VAL A 188 -2.74 13.27 2.57
CA VAL A 188 -2.74 12.35 3.72
C VAL A 188 -1.30 12.02 4.09
N ILE A 189 -0.91 12.29 5.32
CA ILE A 189 0.43 12.01 5.86
C ILE A 189 0.31 10.95 6.95
N LEU A 190 1.10 9.90 6.85
CA LEU A 190 1.37 8.98 7.94
C LEU A 190 2.63 9.46 8.67
N SER A 191 2.50 9.84 9.94
CA SER A 191 3.58 10.48 10.70
C SER A 191 3.89 9.71 11.98
N GLN A 192 5.17 9.44 12.22
CA GLN A 192 5.68 8.91 13.49
C GLN A 192 6.33 10.00 14.36
N LEU A 193 6.02 11.28 14.11
CA LEU A 193 6.64 12.41 14.81
C LEU A 193 6.53 12.31 16.33
N SER A 194 5.40 11.86 16.86
CA SER A 194 5.21 11.68 18.31
C SER A 194 6.18 10.65 18.90
N VAL A 195 6.44 9.54 18.18
CA VAL A 195 7.42 8.51 18.55
C VAL A 195 8.84 9.09 18.55
N TYR A 196 9.20 9.84 17.52
CA TYR A 196 10.53 10.46 17.43
C TYR A 196 10.76 11.49 18.53
N ARG A 197 9.75 12.27 18.90
CA ARG A 197 9.82 13.24 20.01
C ARG A 197 9.93 12.58 21.37
N ALA A 198 9.30 11.42 21.55
CA ALA A 198 9.37 10.65 22.80
C ALA A 198 10.69 9.87 22.96
N SER A 199 11.46 9.70 21.90
CA SER A 199 12.72 8.98 21.90
C SER A 199 13.79 9.70 22.74
N SER A 200 14.62 8.96 23.48
CA SER A 200 15.68 9.49 24.33
C SER A 200 17.02 8.79 24.11
N GLY A 201 18.09 9.37 24.58
CA GLY A 201 19.44 8.80 24.50
C GLY A 201 19.90 8.55 23.07
N VAL A 202 20.48 7.38 22.81
CA VAL A 202 21.01 6.99 21.49
C VAL A 202 19.91 6.92 20.43
N GLN A 203 18.72 6.49 20.81
CA GLN A 203 17.57 6.39 19.88
C GLN A 203 17.14 7.79 19.38
N ALA A 204 17.17 8.81 20.22
CA ALA A 204 16.89 10.19 19.80
C ALA A 204 17.89 10.71 18.77
N ILE A 205 19.17 10.31 18.89
CA ILE A 205 20.20 10.65 17.91
C ILE A 205 19.94 9.93 16.57
N MET A 206 19.61 8.64 16.62
CA MET A 206 19.35 7.83 15.43
C MET A 206 18.09 8.30 14.68
N SER A 207 17.06 8.72 15.38
CA SER A 207 15.80 9.20 14.80
C SER A 207 15.80 10.70 14.45
N SER A 208 16.86 11.45 14.76
CA SER A 208 16.91 12.91 14.58
C SER A 208 16.63 13.37 13.15
N ASN A 209 17.16 12.67 12.15
CA ASN A 209 16.91 12.99 10.75
C ASN A 209 15.45 12.72 10.35
N ALA A 210 14.89 11.57 10.72
CA ALA A 210 13.48 11.24 10.46
C ALA A 210 12.55 12.23 11.17
N ARG A 211 12.86 12.60 12.41
CA ARG A 211 12.14 13.65 13.16
C ARG A 211 12.14 14.99 12.40
N ASN A 212 13.30 15.44 11.93
CA ASN A 212 13.39 16.70 11.19
C ASN A 212 12.59 16.66 9.89
N LEU A 213 12.64 15.54 9.15
CA LEU A 213 11.85 15.35 7.93
C LEU A 213 10.35 15.35 8.22
N ALA A 214 9.90 14.66 9.26
CA ALA A 214 8.50 14.65 9.68
C ALA A 214 8.02 16.05 10.08
N GLU A 215 8.82 16.80 10.84
CA GLU A 215 8.49 18.18 11.23
C GLU A 215 8.41 19.12 10.01
N GLN A 216 9.31 18.96 9.04
CA GLN A 216 9.29 19.73 7.80
C GLN A 216 8.07 19.40 6.94
N ASP A 217 7.74 18.12 6.75
CA ASP A 217 6.60 17.70 5.95
C ASP A 217 5.26 18.15 6.58
N GLU A 218 5.10 17.99 7.91
CA GLU A 218 3.92 18.52 8.60
C GLU A 218 3.82 20.04 8.47
N SER A 219 4.94 20.77 8.65
CA SER A 219 4.96 22.23 8.50
C SER A 219 4.62 22.68 7.09
N MET A 220 5.13 21.95 6.09
CA MET A 220 4.88 22.26 4.68
C MET A 220 3.40 22.09 4.31
N VAL A 221 2.77 20.99 4.74
CA VAL A 221 1.35 20.77 4.43
C VAL A 221 0.45 21.79 5.14
N VAL A 222 0.76 22.14 6.39
CA VAL A 222 0.04 23.20 7.13
C VAL A 222 0.14 24.54 6.40
N ALA A 223 1.33 24.88 5.90
CA ALA A 223 1.55 26.14 5.17
C ALA A 223 0.96 26.15 3.76
N SER A 224 0.66 24.99 3.17
CA SER A 224 0.17 24.87 1.78
C SER A 224 -1.23 25.43 1.56
N GLY A 225 -2.05 25.50 2.61
CA GLY A 225 -3.46 25.89 2.54
C GLY A 225 -4.38 24.86 1.88
N ILE A 226 -3.87 23.67 1.58
CA ILE A 226 -4.64 22.57 1.01
C ILE A 226 -5.24 21.73 2.14
N PRO A 227 -6.46 21.20 2.01
CA PRO A 227 -7.02 20.26 2.97
C PRO A 227 -6.09 19.08 3.24
N TYR A 228 -5.85 18.76 4.49
CA TYR A 228 -4.92 17.68 4.85
C TYR A 228 -5.39 16.84 6.02
N THR A 229 -4.92 15.59 6.04
CA THR A 229 -5.08 14.66 7.16
C THR A 229 -3.71 14.18 7.61
N ILE A 230 -3.35 14.42 8.88
CA ILE A 230 -2.14 13.90 9.50
C ILE A 230 -2.54 12.76 10.46
N VAL A 231 -2.19 11.54 10.08
CA VAL A 231 -2.37 10.34 10.88
C VAL A 231 -1.11 10.13 11.69
N ARG A 232 -1.10 10.54 12.96
CA ARG A 232 0.02 10.31 13.87
C ARG A 232 -0.11 8.93 14.50
N THR A 233 0.92 8.10 14.35
CA THR A 233 0.91 6.73 14.84
C THR A 233 1.95 6.50 15.92
N GLY A 234 1.74 5.45 16.73
CA GLY A 234 2.76 4.86 17.56
C GLY A 234 3.82 4.11 16.74
N VAL A 235 4.56 3.23 17.38
CA VAL A 235 5.54 2.37 16.70
C VAL A 235 4.83 1.47 15.69
N LEU A 236 5.30 1.50 14.43
CA LEU A 236 4.75 0.64 13.38
C LEU A 236 5.29 -0.79 13.52
N THR A 237 4.39 -1.78 13.54
CA THR A 237 4.73 -3.19 13.70
C THR A 237 4.32 -4.02 12.49
N ASN A 238 4.94 -5.20 12.35
CA ASN A 238 4.59 -6.18 11.31
C ASN A 238 3.48 -7.15 11.77
N ASP A 239 2.79 -6.81 12.84
CA ASP A 239 1.65 -7.59 13.28
C ASP A 239 0.53 -7.54 12.25
N ARG A 240 -0.29 -8.58 12.24
CA ARG A 240 -1.43 -8.67 11.33
C ARG A 240 -2.50 -7.66 11.73
N GLY A 241 -2.90 -6.81 10.80
CA GLY A 241 -3.98 -5.84 10.98
C GLY A 241 -5.37 -6.44 11.09
N GLY A 242 -6.34 -5.59 11.44
CA GLY A 242 -7.77 -5.90 11.42
C GLY A 242 -8.30 -6.75 12.59
N LYS A 243 -7.44 -7.17 13.54
CA LYS A 243 -7.86 -7.95 14.71
C LYS A 243 -7.98 -7.15 16.00
N PRO A 244 -6.93 -6.40 16.39
CA PRO A 244 -7.11 -5.45 17.48
C PRO A 244 -7.97 -4.28 16.95
N GLY A 245 -8.82 -3.70 17.78
CA GLY A 245 -9.47 -2.46 17.46
C GLY A 245 -8.47 -1.29 17.45
N PHE A 246 -8.97 -0.10 17.61
CA PHE A 246 -8.17 1.13 17.62
C PHE A 246 -8.32 1.87 18.95
N SER A 247 -7.39 2.75 19.24
CA SER A 247 -7.49 3.72 20.32
C SER A 247 -7.05 5.08 19.79
N PHE A 248 -7.87 6.10 20.06
CA PHE A 248 -7.65 7.47 19.64
C PHE A 248 -7.47 8.35 20.87
N GLY A 249 -6.62 9.35 20.79
CA GLY A 249 -6.46 10.33 21.87
C GLY A 249 -5.05 10.87 21.97
N LYS A 250 -4.93 12.09 22.48
CA LYS A 250 -3.63 12.78 22.66
C LYS A 250 -2.69 11.97 23.54
N GLY A 251 -1.49 11.67 23.04
CA GLY A 251 -0.45 10.95 23.76
C GLY A 251 -0.52 9.42 23.67
N CYS A 252 -1.54 8.84 23.02
CA CYS A 252 -1.63 7.37 22.85
C CYS A 252 -0.46 6.79 22.06
N THR A 253 0.08 7.58 21.13
CA THR A 253 1.20 7.18 20.27
C THR A 253 2.53 7.05 20.99
N THR A 254 2.69 7.63 22.17
CA THR A 254 3.96 7.59 22.93
C THR A 254 4.34 6.18 23.33
N ASN A 255 3.38 5.38 23.76
CA ASN A 255 3.60 4.01 24.25
C ASN A 255 2.84 2.94 23.45
N GLY A 256 2.05 3.35 22.45
CA GLY A 256 1.25 2.45 21.63
C GLY A 256 1.96 2.03 20.35
N SER A 257 1.41 1.02 19.70
CA SER A 257 1.84 0.56 18.39
C SER A 257 0.66 0.47 17.43
N LEU A 258 0.94 0.49 16.14
CA LEU A 258 -0.05 0.29 15.08
C LEU A 258 0.53 -0.68 14.05
N SER A 259 -0.27 -1.63 13.58
CA SER A 259 0.19 -2.50 12.49
C SER A 259 0.35 -1.70 11.21
N LYS A 260 1.33 -2.06 10.36
CA LYS A 260 1.53 -1.43 9.05
C LYS A 260 0.30 -1.60 8.14
N GLU A 261 -0.39 -2.73 8.25
CA GLU A 261 -1.62 -3.00 7.50
C GLU A 261 -2.75 -2.04 7.92
N ASP A 262 -2.94 -1.84 9.23
CA ASP A 262 -3.94 -0.91 9.76
C ASP A 262 -3.58 0.54 9.42
N ALA A 263 -2.29 0.91 9.48
CA ALA A 263 -1.83 2.24 9.09
C ALA A 263 -2.14 2.54 7.61
N ALA A 264 -1.86 1.59 6.71
CA ALA A 264 -2.21 1.71 5.31
C ALA A 264 -3.73 1.85 5.10
N PHE A 265 -4.51 1.03 5.80
CA PHE A 265 -5.96 1.05 5.74
C PHE A 265 -6.54 2.41 6.17
N ILE A 266 -6.07 2.97 7.29
CA ILE A 266 -6.50 4.28 7.78
C ILE A 266 -6.20 5.39 6.76
N CYS A 267 -5.02 5.38 6.14
CA CYS A 267 -4.65 6.34 5.09
C CYS A 267 -5.60 6.28 3.89
N ILE A 268 -6.04 5.08 3.52
CA ILE A 268 -6.97 4.86 2.39
C ILE A 268 -8.37 5.35 2.76
N GLU A 269 -8.86 5.05 3.95
CA GLU A 269 -10.17 5.51 4.41
C GLU A 269 -10.22 7.04 4.58
N ALA A 270 -9.08 7.67 4.94
CA ALA A 270 -8.94 9.12 5.02
C ALA A 270 -9.11 9.82 3.66
N LEU A 271 -8.79 9.16 2.55
CA LEU A 271 -9.03 9.73 1.20
C LEU A 271 -10.50 9.98 0.89
N ASP A 272 -11.39 9.19 1.47
CA ASP A 272 -12.84 9.30 1.22
C ASP A 272 -13.50 10.39 2.06
N VAL A 273 -12.76 11.01 3.00
CA VAL A 273 -13.24 12.05 3.91
C VAL A 273 -12.26 13.23 3.91
N VAL A 274 -12.47 14.14 2.97
CA VAL A 274 -11.65 15.36 2.88
C VAL A 274 -12.13 16.35 3.94
N PRO A 275 -11.27 16.79 4.90
CA PRO A 275 -11.65 17.81 5.88
C PRO A 275 -11.80 19.17 5.18
N GLU A 276 -12.53 20.11 5.80
CA GLU A 276 -12.64 21.48 5.26
C GLU A 276 -11.27 22.16 5.21
N LYS A 277 -10.45 21.96 6.23
CA LYS A 277 -9.09 22.51 6.32
C LYS A 277 -8.10 21.48 6.80
N GLU A 278 -8.29 20.93 7.99
CA GLU A 278 -7.34 20.06 8.64
C GLU A 278 -8.00 18.96 9.46
N LEU A 279 -7.34 17.81 9.52
CA LEU A 279 -7.63 16.73 10.44
C LEU A 279 -6.30 16.16 10.95
N ILE A 280 -6.01 16.34 12.23
CA ILE A 280 -4.82 15.79 12.88
C ILE A 280 -5.27 14.93 14.04
N PHE A 281 -4.90 13.66 14.04
CA PHE A 281 -5.25 12.75 15.13
C PHE A 281 -4.16 11.73 15.40
N GLU A 282 -4.16 11.20 16.60
CA GLU A 282 -3.29 10.12 17.04
C GLU A 282 -4.07 8.81 17.07
N VAL A 283 -3.47 7.71 16.62
CA VAL A 283 -4.08 6.40 16.57
C VAL A 283 -3.06 5.29 16.83
N VAL A 284 -3.49 4.30 17.60
CA VAL A 284 -2.76 3.05 17.87
C VAL A 284 -3.75 1.88 17.85
N ASN A 285 -3.25 0.65 17.81
CA ASN A 285 -4.10 -0.50 18.04
C ASN A 285 -4.64 -0.48 19.49
N GLY A 286 -5.91 -0.86 19.66
CA GLY A 286 -6.64 -0.77 20.93
C GLY A 286 -7.90 -1.63 20.92
N GLU A 287 -8.91 -1.26 21.68
CA GLU A 287 -10.10 -2.07 21.88
C GLU A 287 -11.34 -1.57 21.11
N GLU A 288 -11.30 -0.32 20.59
CA GLU A 288 -12.45 0.28 19.91
C GLU A 288 -12.58 -0.26 18.47
N ASN A 289 -13.66 -1.01 18.21
CA ASN A 289 -13.95 -1.49 16.86
C ASN A 289 -14.69 -0.42 16.05
N ILE A 290 -14.13 -0.01 14.93
CA ILE A 290 -14.71 0.99 14.05
C ILE A 290 -15.55 0.31 12.97
N SER A 291 -16.86 0.48 13.05
CA SER A 291 -17.79 -0.04 12.05
C SER A 291 -17.93 0.87 10.83
N ASN A 292 -17.75 2.18 10.99
CA ASN A 292 -17.85 3.19 9.94
C ASN A 292 -16.78 4.26 10.11
N TRP A 293 -15.78 4.24 9.23
CA TRP A 293 -14.68 5.20 9.28
C TRP A 293 -15.09 6.63 8.95
N LYS A 294 -16.09 6.82 8.10
CA LYS A 294 -16.59 8.18 7.78
C LYS A 294 -17.16 8.87 9.00
N ASP A 295 -17.90 8.14 9.81
CA ASP A 295 -18.48 8.69 11.04
C ASP A 295 -17.39 8.91 12.10
N GLN A 296 -16.39 8.02 12.17
CA GLN A 296 -15.25 8.20 13.08
C GLN A 296 -14.44 9.44 12.71
N PHE A 297 -14.13 9.68 11.45
CA PHE A 297 -13.42 10.88 11.02
C PHE A 297 -14.21 12.15 11.30
N LYS A 298 -15.53 12.17 11.11
CA LYS A 298 -16.39 13.31 11.50
C LYS A 298 -16.29 13.58 13.00
N LYS A 299 -16.40 12.54 13.82
CA LYS A 299 -16.23 12.65 15.28
C LYS A 299 -14.86 13.23 15.67
N LEU A 300 -13.79 12.78 15.00
CA LEU A 300 -12.44 13.31 15.23
C LEU A 300 -12.31 14.78 14.81
N MET A 301 -12.94 15.19 13.70
CA MET A 301 -12.96 16.59 13.26
C MET A 301 -13.75 17.51 14.23
N GLU A 302 -14.78 16.99 14.89
CA GLU A 302 -15.54 17.74 15.90
C GLU A 302 -14.76 17.91 17.23
N GLN A 303 -13.76 17.06 17.48
CA GLN A 303 -12.93 17.07 18.69
C GLN A 303 -11.58 17.80 18.52
N ALA A 304 -11.20 18.14 17.30
CA ALA A 304 -9.94 18.79 16.95
C ALA A 304 -10.02 20.31 17.19
#